data_f530e75f7c5b760120b625c28d42f854
#
_entry.id   f530e75f7c5b760120b625c28d42f854
#
_cell.length_a   1.000
_cell.length_b   1.000
_cell.length_c   1.000
_cell.angle_alpha   90.00
_cell.angle_beta   90.00
_cell.angle_gamma   90.00
#
_symmetry.space_group_name_H-M   'P 1'
#
loop_
_entity.id
_entity.type
_entity.pdbx_description
1 polymer ?
#
loop_
_entity_poly.entity_id
_entity_poly.type
_entity_poly.pdbx_seq_one_letter_code
_entity_poly.pdbx_strand_id
1 'polypeptide(L)'
;MKNILIYTAHRCGYCVMAKKLLDSKNATYTEINVDEQVGMREEMMTRTRRRTVPQIYIGAFHVGGFDDLNALNQAGKLNVLLQNENNQS
;
A
#
# COMPACT_ATOMS: atom_id res chain seq x y z
N MET A 1 11.20 -3.57 -9.56
CA MET A 1 10.10 -2.85 -8.88
C MET A 1 10.21 -3.10 -7.38
N LYS A 2 9.91 -2.09 -6.59
CA LYS A 2 10.01 -2.23 -5.15
C LYS A 2 8.94 -3.17 -4.61
N ASN A 3 9.23 -3.78 -3.46
CA ASN A 3 8.24 -4.57 -2.74
C ASN A 3 7.13 -3.66 -2.23
N ILE A 4 5.91 -4.10 -2.43
CA ILE A 4 4.74 -3.36 -1.97
C ILE A 4 4.03 -4.20 -0.95
N LEU A 5 3.65 -3.58 0.16
CA LEU A 5 2.86 -4.20 1.20
C LEU A 5 1.61 -3.38 1.39
N ILE A 6 0.46 -4.05 1.43
CA ILE A 6 -0.80 -3.39 1.71
C ILE A 6 -1.54 -4.12 2.82
N TYR A 7 -1.88 -3.38 3.87
CA TYR A 7 -2.77 -3.88 4.91
C TYR A 7 -4.20 -3.57 4.51
N THR A 8 -5.04 -4.58 4.60
CA THR A 8 -6.46 -4.47 4.23
C THR A 8 -7.34 -5.07 5.32
N ALA A 9 -8.65 -4.96 5.12
CA ALA A 9 -9.63 -5.56 6.02
C ALA A 9 -10.84 -5.97 5.19
N HIS A 10 -11.75 -6.73 5.81
CA HIS A 10 -13.00 -7.07 5.16
C HIS A 10 -13.84 -5.82 4.95
N ARG A 11 -14.68 -5.83 3.92
CA ARG A 11 -15.65 -4.78 3.65
C ARG A 11 -15.00 -3.40 3.55
N CYS A 12 -13.86 -3.35 2.91
CA CYS A 12 -13.11 -2.11 2.78
C CYS A 12 -13.09 -1.68 1.31
N GLY A 13 -13.96 -0.74 0.97
CA GLY A 13 -14.05 -0.23 -0.39
C GLY A 13 -12.77 0.46 -0.84
N TYR A 14 -12.15 1.23 0.05
CA TYR A 14 -10.89 1.89 -0.28
C TYR A 14 -9.75 0.90 -0.47
N CYS A 15 -9.80 -0.24 0.22
CA CYS A 15 -8.82 -1.30 0.00
C CYS A 15 -8.96 -1.86 -1.42
N VAL A 16 -10.19 -2.06 -1.87
CA VAL A 16 -10.46 -2.52 -3.23
C VAL A 16 -9.93 -1.50 -4.24
N MET A 17 -10.19 -0.23 -4.01
CA MET A 17 -9.74 0.82 -4.91
C MET A 17 -8.22 0.91 -4.97
N ALA A 18 -7.56 0.76 -3.82
CA ALA A 18 -6.10 0.80 -3.78
C ALA A 18 -5.52 -0.37 -4.56
N LYS A 19 -6.07 -1.57 -4.39
CA LYS A 19 -5.59 -2.73 -5.11
C LYS A 19 -5.80 -2.59 -6.61
N LYS A 20 -6.95 -2.04 -7.02
CA LYS A 20 -7.21 -1.80 -8.44
C LYS A 20 -6.20 -0.83 -9.04
N LEU A 21 -5.86 0.22 -8.30
CA LEU A 21 -4.87 1.18 -8.79
C LEU A 21 -3.51 0.51 -8.95
N LEU A 22 -3.08 -0.28 -7.96
CA LEU A 22 -1.82 -1.00 -8.06
C LEU A 22 -1.84 -1.99 -9.22
N ASP A 23 -2.96 -2.70 -9.39
CA ASP A 23 -3.11 -3.64 -10.50
C ASP A 23 -2.99 -2.93 -11.85
N SER A 24 -3.54 -1.73 -11.95
CA SER A 24 -3.46 -0.97 -13.20
C SER A 24 -2.04 -0.56 -13.55
N LYS A 25 -1.15 -0.58 -12.56
CA LYS A 25 0.27 -0.29 -12.76
C LYS A 25 1.08 -1.56 -12.97
N ASN A 26 0.43 -2.70 -13.07
CA ASN A 26 1.09 -4.01 -13.15
C ASN A 26 2.01 -4.26 -11.96
N ALA A 27 1.68 -3.67 -10.83
CA ALA A 27 2.47 -3.83 -9.61
C ALA A 27 2.01 -5.08 -8.87
N THR A 28 2.97 -5.87 -8.40
CA THR A 28 2.66 -6.98 -7.52
C THR A 28 2.83 -6.50 -6.08
N TYR A 29 2.01 -7.05 -5.19
CA TYR A 29 2.05 -6.63 -3.80
C TYR A 29 1.73 -7.80 -2.88
N THR A 30 2.18 -7.67 -1.63
CA THR A 30 1.79 -8.59 -0.57
C THR A 30 0.64 -7.96 0.18
N GLU A 31 -0.43 -8.71 0.31
CA GLU A 31 -1.61 -8.23 1.04
C GLU A 31 -1.69 -8.92 2.39
N ILE A 32 -1.85 -8.13 3.44
CA ILE A 32 -2.12 -8.63 4.78
C ILE A 32 -3.50 -8.14 5.19
N ASN A 33 -4.46 -9.07 5.25
CA ASN A 33 -5.81 -8.73 5.70
C ASN A 33 -5.82 -8.83 7.22
N VAL A 34 -5.97 -7.68 7.89
CA VAL A 34 -5.84 -7.62 9.35
C VAL A 34 -7.01 -8.27 10.08
N ASP A 35 -8.12 -8.50 9.38
CA ASP A 35 -9.23 -9.23 9.97
C ASP A 35 -9.01 -10.74 9.94
N GLU A 36 -8.15 -11.21 9.04
CA GLU A 36 -7.89 -12.63 8.86
C GLU A 36 -6.65 -13.12 9.60
N GLN A 37 -5.66 -12.26 9.74
CA GLN A 37 -4.39 -12.65 10.35
C GLN A 37 -4.28 -12.07 11.74
N VAL A 38 -4.23 -12.96 12.72
CA VAL A 38 -4.19 -12.59 14.15
C VAL A 38 -2.96 -11.72 14.41
N GLY A 39 -3.17 -10.64 15.14
CA GLY A 39 -2.09 -9.75 15.55
C GLY A 39 -1.69 -8.71 14.52
N MET A 40 -2.17 -8.83 13.30
CA MET A 40 -1.71 -7.93 12.24
C MET A 40 -2.33 -6.54 12.34
N ARG A 41 -3.53 -6.42 12.89
CA ARG A 41 -4.12 -5.09 13.10
C ARG A 41 -3.27 -4.28 14.07
N GLU A 42 -2.84 -4.92 15.15
CA GLU A 42 -1.99 -4.25 16.13
C GLU A 42 -0.63 -3.91 15.57
N GLU A 43 -0.07 -4.84 14.78
CA GLU A 43 1.20 -4.57 14.12
C GLU A 43 1.07 -3.38 13.17
N MET A 44 0.01 -3.32 12.40
CA MET A 44 -0.23 -2.21 11.49
C MET A 44 -0.30 -0.89 12.27
N MET A 45 -1.07 -0.87 13.36
CA MET A 45 -1.22 0.37 14.13
C MET A 45 0.09 0.81 14.76
N THR A 46 0.89 -0.12 15.24
CA THR A 46 2.19 0.19 15.80
C THR A 46 3.13 0.72 14.74
N ARG A 47 3.13 0.06 13.57
CA ARG A 47 4.06 0.39 12.50
C ARG A 47 3.70 1.69 11.81
N THR A 48 2.41 1.88 11.49
CA THR A 48 1.96 3.02 10.70
C THR A 48 1.51 4.20 11.55
N ARG A 49 1.20 3.93 12.82
CA ARG A 49 0.59 4.89 13.73
C ARG A 49 -0.78 5.34 13.26
N ARG A 50 -1.43 4.49 12.46
CA ARG A 50 -2.78 4.74 11.96
C ARG A 50 -3.63 3.51 12.21
N ARG A 51 -4.93 3.73 12.33
CA ARG A 51 -5.90 2.66 12.58
C ARG A 51 -6.68 2.26 11.36
N THR A 52 -6.59 3.04 10.30
CA THR A 52 -7.43 2.84 9.13
C THR A 52 -6.75 1.95 8.11
N VAL A 53 -7.56 1.31 7.26
CA VAL A 53 -7.10 0.56 6.11
C VAL A 53 -7.68 1.21 4.86
N PRO A 54 -7.01 1.10 3.73
CA PRO A 54 -5.72 0.41 3.54
C PRO A 54 -4.56 1.21 4.11
N GLN A 55 -3.46 0.51 4.40
CA GLN A 55 -2.18 1.16 4.70
C GLN A 55 -1.15 0.53 3.78
N ILE A 56 -0.40 1.36 3.08
CA ILE A 56 0.41 0.93 1.95
C ILE A 56 1.87 1.35 2.16
N TYR A 57 2.78 0.40 1.91
CA TYR A 57 4.21 0.66 1.88
C TYR A 57 4.75 0.34 0.49
N ILE A 58 5.63 1.18 0.00
CA ILE A 58 6.41 0.90 -1.21
C ILE A 58 7.86 0.87 -0.76
N GLY A 59 8.43 -0.34 -0.67
CA GLY A 59 9.71 -0.50 0.00
C GLY A 59 9.57 -0.07 1.45
N ALA A 60 10.46 0.78 1.91
CA ALA A 60 10.41 1.32 3.27
C ALA A 60 9.53 2.56 3.39
N PHE A 61 9.06 3.09 2.28
CA PHE A 61 8.28 4.32 2.28
C PHE A 61 6.83 4.05 2.63
N HIS A 62 6.35 4.70 3.68
CA HIS A 62 4.95 4.59 4.09
C HIS A 62 4.11 5.58 3.28
N VAL A 63 3.37 5.05 2.32
CA VAL A 63 2.49 5.89 1.50
C VAL A 63 1.32 6.40 2.32
N GLY A 64 0.69 5.52 3.06
CA GLY A 64 -0.53 5.83 3.81
C GLY A 64 -1.73 5.09 3.24
N GLY A 65 -2.86 5.78 3.14
CA GLY A 65 -4.10 5.19 2.65
C GLY A 65 -4.30 5.38 1.16
N PHE A 66 -5.53 5.10 0.72
CA PHE A 66 -5.86 5.24 -0.71
C PHE A 66 -5.74 6.69 -1.18
N ASP A 67 -6.18 7.65 -0.38
CA ASP A 67 -6.10 9.05 -0.80
C ASP A 67 -4.66 9.46 -1.06
N ASP A 68 -3.76 8.99 -0.19
CA ASP A 68 -2.34 9.28 -0.33
C ASP A 68 -1.78 8.63 -1.59
N LEU A 69 -2.17 7.38 -1.85
CA LEU A 69 -1.73 6.65 -3.03
C LEU A 69 -2.24 7.33 -4.30
N ASN A 70 -3.50 7.71 -4.29
CA ASN A 70 -4.11 8.36 -5.44
C ASN A 70 -3.48 9.72 -5.73
N ALA A 71 -3.13 10.46 -4.68
CA ALA A 71 -2.48 11.76 -4.84
C ALA A 71 -1.11 11.59 -5.51
N LEU A 72 -0.35 10.58 -5.09
CA LEU A 72 0.92 10.27 -5.74
C LEU A 72 0.73 9.93 -7.21
N ASN A 73 -0.31 9.16 -7.50
CA ASN A 73 -0.59 8.77 -8.88
C ASN A 73 -0.92 9.99 -9.74
N GLN A 74 -1.77 10.86 -9.22
CA GLN A 74 -2.19 12.04 -9.98
C GLN A 74 -1.05 13.03 -10.18
N ALA A 75 -0.11 13.07 -9.25
CA ALA A 75 1.06 13.93 -9.36
C ALA A 75 2.15 13.35 -10.26
N GLY A 76 1.94 12.15 -10.80
CA GLY A 76 2.94 11.49 -11.63
C GLY A 76 4.10 10.89 -10.85
N LYS A 77 3.97 10.82 -9.52
CA LYS A 77 5.06 10.36 -8.66
C LYS A 77 4.99 8.87 -8.38
N LEU A 78 3.82 8.27 -8.53
CA LEU A 78 3.67 6.85 -8.21
C LEU A 78 4.51 5.96 -9.11
N ASN A 79 4.50 6.23 -10.41
CA ASN A 79 5.30 5.44 -11.35
C ASN A 79 6.78 5.51 -11.00
N VAL A 80 7.25 6.69 -10.62
CA VAL A 80 8.65 6.87 -10.23
C VAL A 80 8.99 6.04 -9.00
N LEU A 81 8.10 6.07 -7.99
CA LEU A 81 8.31 5.28 -6.78
C LEU A 81 8.35 3.79 -7.07
N LEU A 82 7.46 3.31 -7.94
CA LEU A 82 7.39 1.89 -8.25
C LEU A 82 8.62 1.38 -8.97
N GLN A 83 9.24 2.22 -9.78
CA GLN A 83 10.38 1.84 -10.61
C GLN A 83 11.72 2.19 -9.99
N ASN A 84 11.71 2.91 -8.88
CA ASN A 84 12.90 3.55 -8.37
C ASN A 84 13.98 2.57 -7.95
N GLU A 85 13.62 1.37 -7.54
CA GLU A 85 14.63 0.41 -7.12
C GLU A 85 15.56 0.01 -8.26
N ASN A 86 15.11 0.15 -9.50
CA ASN A 86 15.92 -0.20 -10.66
C ASN A 86 17.12 0.71 -10.82
N ASN A 87 17.13 1.81 -10.13
CA ASN A 87 18.22 2.77 -10.20
C ASN A 87 19.35 2.43 -9.26
N GLN A 88 19.21 1.34 -8.53
CA GLN A 88 20.20 0.94 -7.54
C GLN A 88 21.45 0.32 -8.15
N SER A 89 21.34 -0.13 -9.34
CA SER A 89 22.47 -0.77 -10.00
C SER A 89 23.54 0.25 -10.39
#